data_7cb3cc3616bc73937464642accea6046
#
_entry.id   7cb3cc3616bc73937464642accea6046
#
_cell.length_a   1.000
_cell.length_b   1.000
_cell.length_c   1.000
_cell.angle_alpha   90.00
_cell.angle_beta   90.00
_cell.angle_gamma   90.00
#
_symmetry.space_group_name_H-M   'P 1'
#
loop_
_entity.id
_entity.type
_entity.pdbx_description
1 polymer ?
#
loop_
_entity_poly.entity_id
_entity_poly.type
_entity_poly.pdbx_seq_one_letter_code
_entity_poly.pdbx_strand_id
1 'polypeptide(L)'
;MANHGPDPTTPLWRAAQVFRLLSCLYATGFQIAINPDLLRPVLGWVLFAGLIGWSAACALAYLRGFGRKPAWVLAELVVVVLLMWSNHLVASPHWAADNQTWPTTLWASNPTISAAIQFGPVGGMLTGLAVMTANFAVKNYFALNLGHNATVIIELAIGMAIGMAAQTARRAHDELQRAARLTAAAQERDRLARQVHDGAIQVLALVAKKGREICGATTELADLASEQERALRRWLACTDIDRDADGDTVDLRTLLRRRESDRVSISLPGTPVRLGRWAATELDAAVGNALDNVATHAGPGAHAFVLVEDLGDSVLVSVRDDGVGIAAGRVEEAARQGRLGISQSIVGRLASLGGTAELHSEPGAGTEWELCVPRREGRHDG
;
A
#
# COMPACT_ATOMS: atom_id res chain seq x y z
N MET A 1 -22.66 14.72 -2.46
CA MET A 1 -23.09 13.33 -2.69
C MET A 1 -21.81 12.49 -2.69
N ALA A 2 -21.56 11.74 -1.62
CA ALA A 2 -20.37 10.90 -1.53
C ALA A 2 -20.52 9.75 -2.53
N ASN A 3 -19.61 9.69 -3.48
CA ASN A 3 -19.52 8.62 -4.47
C ASN A 3 -19.06 7.34 -3.73
N HIS A 4 -20.02 6.62 -3.13
CA HIS A 4 -19.74 5.32 -2.53
C HIS A 4 -19.51 4.36 -3.69
N GLY A 5 -18.28 3.88 -3.85
CA GLY A 5 -17.93 2.81 -4.77
C GLY A 5 -18.88 1.60 -4.60
N PRO A 6 -18.88 0.63 -5.51
CA PRO A 6 -19.79 -0.51 -5.45
C PRO A 6 -19.63 -1.25 -4.11
N ASP A 7 -20.77 -1.51 -3.44
CA ASP A 7 -20.81 -2.29 -2.18
C ASP A 7 -20.11 -3.65 -2.37
N PRO A 8 -19.04 -3.93 -1.60
CA PRO A 8 -18.23 -5.15 -1.75
C PRO A 8 -19.04 -6.43 -1.50
N THR A 9 -20.18 -6.33 -0.82
CA THR A 9 -21.06 -7.47 -0.55
C THR A 9 -22.08 -7.72 -1.67
N THR A 10 -22.10 -6.93 -2.75
CA THR A 10 -23.04 -7.10 -3.88
C THR A 10 -23.05 -8.50 -4.48
N PRO A 11 -21.91 -9.20 -4.67
CA PRO A 11 -21.90 -10.59 -5.15
C PRO A 11 -22.61 -11.54 -4.20
N LEU A 12 -22.47 -11.36 -2.88
CA LEU A 12 -23.13 -12.17 -1.86
C LEU A 12 -24.64 -11.94 -1.86
N TRP A 13 -25.11 -10.69 -2.01
CA TRP A 13 -26.52 -10.38 -2.17
C TRP A 13 -27.12 -11.04 -3.43
N ARG A 14 -26.39 -11.11 -4.53
CA ARG A 14 -26.83 -11.82 -5.75
C ARG A 14 -26.91 -13.33 -5.51
N ALA A 15 -25.89 -13.92 -4.89
CA ALA A 15 -25.89 -15.35 -4.54
C ALA A 15 -27.05 -15.71 -3.59
N ALA A 16 -27.35 -14.85 -2.60
CA ALA A 16 -28.51 -15.00 -1.73
C ALA A 16 -29.84 -15.03 -2.49
N GLN A 17 -29.98 -14.24 -3.59
CA GLN A 17 -31.21 -14.29 -4.40
C GLN A 17 -31.32 -15.57 -5.25
N VAL A 18 -30.19 -16.13 -5.69
CA VAL A 18 -30.18 -17.46 -6.33
C VAL A 18 -30.66 -18.52 -5.33
N PHE A 19 -30.12 -18.49 -4.09
CA PHE A 19 -30.58 -19.40 -3.03
C PHE A 19 -32.10 -19.20 -2.76
N ARG A 20 -32.58 -17.96 -2.68
CA ARG A 20 -34.00 -17.64 -2.52
C ARG A 20 -34.85 -18.26 -3.61
N LEU A 21 -34.43 -18.14 -4.87
CA LEU A 21 -35.11 -18.74 -6.01
C LEU A 21 -35.18 -20.27 -5.88
N LEU A 22 -34.08 -20.91 -5.56
CA LEU A 22 -33.99 -22.37 -5.38
C LEU A 22 -34.88 -22.83 -4.20
N SER A 23 -34.86 -22.09 -3.07
CA SER A 23 -35.70 -22.39 -1.92
C SER A 23 -37.20 -22.20 -2.22
N CYS A 24 -37.57 -21.22 -3.04
CA CYS A 24 -38.92 -21.04 -3.52
C CYS A 24 -39.36 -22.18 -4.46
N LEU A 25 -38.48 -22.62 -5.36
CA LEU A 25 -38.77 -23.76 -6.24
C LEU A 25 -38.98 -25.04 -5.44
N TYR A 26 -38.13 -25.31 -4.45
CA TYR A 26 -38.34 -26.43 -3.53
C TYR A 26 -39.65 -26.32 -2.75
N ALA A 27 -39.93 -25.12 -2.19
CA ALA A 27 -41.20 -24.87 -1.48
C ALA A 27 -42.41 -25.07 -2.37
N THR A 28 -42.32 -24.75 -3.67
CA THR A 28 -43.40 -25.00 -4.65
C THR A 28 -43.66 -26.48 -4.84
N GLY A 29 -42.62 -27.26 -5.05
CA GLY A 29 -42.76 -28.73 -5.16
C GLY A 29 -43.33 -29.34 -3.88
N PHE A 30 -42.85 -28.88 -2.72
CA PHE A 30 -43.35 -29.31 -1.42
C PHE A 30 -44.85 -28.94 -1.25
N GLN A 31 -45.24 -27.71 -1.56
CA GLN A 31 -46.64 -27.27 -1.48
C GLN A 31 -47.59 -28.12 -2.35
N ILE A 32 -47.20 -28.44 -3.57
CA ILE A 32 -47.98 -29.30 -4.48
C ILE A 32 -48.12 -30.70 -3.85
N ALA A 33 -47.09 -31.24 -3.27
CA ALA A 33 -47.08 -32.59 -2.70
C ALA A 33 -47.98 -32.70 -1.45
N ILE A 34 -47.91 -31.70 -0.53
CA ILE A 34 -48.56 -31.78 0.77
C ILE A 34 -49.97 -31.17 0.79
N ASN A 35 -50.33 -30.39 -0.23
CA ASN A 35 -51.59 -29.62 -0.20
C ASN A 35 -52.86 -30.49 -0.01
N PRO A 36 -52.95 -31.73 -0.53
CA PRO A 36 -54.08 -32.61 -0.28
C PRO A 36 -54.23 -33.01 1.19
N ASP A 37 -53.13 -33.05 1.94
CA ASP A 37 -53.09 -33.52 3.33
C ASP A 37 -53.36 -32.38 4.34
N LEU A 38 -53.46 -31.14 3.87
CA LEU A 38 -53.67 -29.98 4.71
C LEU A 38 -55.17 -29.88 5.11
N LEU A 39 -55.42 -29.41 6.35
CA LEU A 39 -56.75 -29.16 6.86
C LEU A 39 -57.53 -28.12 6.02
N ARG A 40 -56.81 -27.14 5.48
CA ARG A 40 -57.37 -26.01 4.71
C ARG A 40 -56.55 -25.78 3.44
N PRO A 41 -56.76 -26.61 2.39
CA PRO A 41 -55.89 -26.57 1.20
C PRO A 41 -55.97 -25.24 0.44
N VAL A 42 -57.15 -24.60 0.39
CA VAL A 42 -57.32 -23.27 -0.24
C VAL A 42 -56.54 -22.18 0.49
N LEU A 43 -56.60 -22.18 1.83
CA LEU A 43 -55.85 -21.24 2.66
C LEU A 43 -54.33 -21.49 2.48
N GLY A 44 -53.89 -22.76 2.37
CA GLY A 44 -52.53 -23.15 2.07
C GLY A 44 -52.00 -22.46 0.79
N TRP A 45 -52.77 -22.49 -0.29
CA TRP A 45 -52.44 -21.80 -1.54
C TRP A 45 -52.40 -20.28 -1.43
N VAL A 46 -53.32 -19.67 -0.68
CA VAL A 46 -53.34 -18.21 -0.45
C VAL A 46 -52.07 -17.77 0.31
N LEU A 47 -51.73 -18.47 1.38
CA LEU A 47 -50.54 -18.18 2.15
C LEU A 47 -49.26 -18.43 1.33
N PHE A 48 -49.25 -19.48 0.51
CA PHE A 48 -48.16 -19.76 -0.41
C PHE A 48 -47.97 -18.68 -1.47
N ALA A 49 -49.07 -18.16 -2.04
CA ALA A 49 -48.99 -16.99 -2.93
C ALA A 49 -48.39 -15.76 -2.22
N GLY A 50 -48.78 -15.54 -0.96
CA GLY A 50 -48.17 -14.51 -0.10
C GLY A 50 -46.65 -14.72 0.10
N LEU A 51 -46.22 -15.97 0.35
CA LEU A 51 -44.81 -16.34 0.47
C LEU A 51 -44.03 -16.03 -0.80
N ILE A 52 -44.54 -16.39 -1.96
CA ILE A 52 -43.91 -16.12 -3.26
C ILE A 52 -43.87 -14.63 -3.53
N GLY A 53 -44.97 -13.90 -3.29
CA GLY A 53 -45.01 -12.43 -3.44
C GLY A 53 -44.03 -11.72 -2.55
N TRP A 54 -43.87 -12.13 -1.27
CA TRP A 54 -42.89 -11.60 -0.35
C TRP A 54 -41.47 -11.91 -0.81
N SER A 55 -41.22 -13.15 -1.25
CA SER A 55 -39.91 -13.55 -1.78
C SER A 55 -39.48 -12.72 -3.00
N ALA A 56 -40.43 -12.45 -3.92
CA ALA A 56 -40.20 -11.60 -5.07
C ALA A 56 -39.91 -10.14 -4.66
N ALA A 57 -40.65 -9.61 -3.68
CA ALA A 57 -40.41 -8.27 -3.12
C ALA A 57 -39.04 -8.15 -2.49
N CYS A 58 -38.64 -9.14 -1.68
CA CYS A 58 -37.31 -9.20 -1.10
C CYS A 58 -36.19 -9.29 -2.18
N ALA A 59 -36.36 -10.16 -3.17
CA ALA A 59 -35.43 -10.30 -4.26
C ALA A 59 -35.23 -8.97 -5.01
N LEU A 60 -36.33 -8.30 -5.34
CA LEU A 60 -36.29 -7.00 -5.99
C LEU A 60 -35.59 -5.92 -5.12
N ALA A 61 -35.94 -5.88 -3.83
CA ALA A 61 -35.36 -4.92 -2.88
C ALA A 61 -33.87 -5.09 -2.72
N TYR A 62 -33.36 -6.32 -2.56
CA TYR A 62 -31.94 -6.61 -2.39
C TYR A 62 -31.14 -6.42 -3.68
N LEU A 63 -31.69 -6.81 -4.83
CA LEU A 63 -31.03 -6.61 -6.12
C LEU A 63 -30.90 -5.12 -6.49
N ARG A 64 -31.95 -4.32 -6.21
CA ARG A 64 -31.96 -2.88 -6.43
C ARG A 64 -31.21 -2.09 -5.33
N GLY A 65 -30.86 -2.73 -4.22
CA GLY A 65 -30.07 -2.16 -3.13
C GLY A 65 -30.85 -1.43 -2.05
N PHE A 66 -32.12 -1.03 -2.27
CA PHE A 66 -32.91 -0.32 -1.24
C PHE A 66 -33.28 -1.22 -0.06
N GLY A 67 -33.33 -2.54 -0.25
CA GLY A 67 -33.56 -3.54 0.81
C GLY A 67 -32.34 -3.84 1.67
N ARG A 68 -31.16 -3.35 1.32
CA ARG A 68 -29.92 -3.56 2.09
C ARG A 68 -29.85 -2.64 3.31
N LYS A 69 -30.95 -2.60 4.07
CA LYS A 69 -31.10 -1.81 5.29
C LYS A 69 -31.46 -2.72 6.45
N PRO A 70 -30.98 -2.44 7.68
CA PRO A 70 -31.30 -3.23 8.87
C PRO A 70 -32.81 -3.46 9.06
N ALA A 71 -33.62 -2.43 8.87
CA ALA A 71 -35.08 -2.50 9.02
C ALA A 71 -35.74 -3.48 8.05
N TRP A 72 -35.20 -3.59 6.79
CA TRP A 72 -35.77 -4.53 5.81
C TRP A 72 -35.45 -5.99 6.16
N VAL A 73 -34.21 -6.25 6.63
CA VAL A 73 -33.82 -7.59 7.09
C VAL A 73 -34.59 -8.02 8.32
N LEU A 74 -34.86 -7.10 9.26
CA LEU A 74 -35.73 -7.37 10.41
C LEU A 74 -37.18 -7.63 9.99
N ALA A 75 -37.70 -6.85 9.04
CA ALA A 75 -39.04 -7.09 8.50
C ALA A 75 -39.14 -8.46 7.82
N GLU A 76 -38.08 -8.89 7.10
CA GLU A 76 -38.03 -10.23 6.51
C GLU A 76 -38.12 -11.32 7.57
N LEU A 77 -37.36 -11.21 8.67
CA LEU A 77 -37.41 -12.14 9.79
C LEU A 77 -38.85 -12.21 10.38
N VAL A 78 -39.45 -11.05 10.63
CA VAL A 78 -40.80 -10.99 11.19
C VAL A 78 -41.85 -11.68 10.27
N VAL A 79 -41.82 -11.39 8.96
CA VAL A 79 -42.71 -12.01 8.00
C VAL A 79 -42.49 -13.52 7.92
N VAL A 80 -41.26 -13.99 7.93
CA VAL A 80 -40.97 -15.44 7.92
C VAL A 80 -41.50 -16.11 9.18
N VAL A 81 -41.31 -15.53 10.36
CA VAL A 81 -41.83 -16.06 11.63
C VAL A 81 -43.37 -16.09 11.61
N LEU A 82 -44.02 -15.03 11.11
CA LEU A 82 -45.49 -15.01 10.98
C LEU A 82 -45.99 -16.07 10.02
N LEU A 83 -45.33 -16.29 8.89
CA LEU A 83 -45.68 -17.37 7.96
C LEU A 83 -45.46 -18.75 8.58
N MET A 84 -44.37 -18.95 9.34
CA MET A 84 -44.18 -20.18 10.10
C MET A 84 -45.29 -20.41 11.12
N TRP A 85 -45.74 -19.36 11.83
CA TRP A 85 -46.83 -19.45 12.79
C TRP A 85 -48.15 -19.81 12.12
N SER A 86 -48.38 -19.44 10.86
CA SER A 86 -49.57 -19.78 10.10
C SER A 86 -49.72 -21.29 9.82
N ASN A 87 -48.66 -22.11 10.08
CA ASN A 87 -48.74 -23.57 10.05
C ASN A 87 -49.92 -24.12 10.92
N HIS A 88 -50.17 -23.51 12.07
CA HIS A 88 -51.29 -23.86 12.95
C HIS A 88 -52.68 -23.64 12.34
N LEU A 89 -52.77 -22.85 11.28
CA LEU A 89 -54.02 -22.57 10.58
C LEU A 89 -54.30 -23.58 9.45
N VAL A 90 -53.28 -24.22 8.88
CA VAL A 90 -53.37 -25.05 7.68
C VAL A 90 -53.06 -26.52 7.93
N ALA A 91 -52.28 -26.84 8.96
CA ALA A 91 -51.84 -28.21 9.26
C ALA A 91 -52.45 -28.72 10.57
N SER A 92 -52.75 -30.03 10.67
CA SER A 92 -53.10 -30.65 11.94
C SER A 92 -51.87 -30.84 12.83
N PRO A 93 -52.03 -30.86 14.17
CA PRO A 93 -50.92 -31.13 15.08
C PRO A 93 -50.24 -32.48 14.82
N HIS A 94 -51.00 -33.48 14.42
CA HIS A 94 -50.46 -34.80 14.08
C HIS A 94 -49.62 -34.77 12.81
N TRP A 95 -50.09 -34.09 11.75
CA TRP A 95 -49.35 -33.92 10.53
C TRP A 95 -48.07 -33.13 10.75
N ALA A 96 -48.11 -32.05 11.58
CA ALA A 96 -46.96 -31.21 11.89
C ALA A 96 -45.87 -31.93 12.71
N ALA A 97 -46.22 -32.99 13.48
CA ALA A 97 -45.27 -33.80 14.21
C ALA A 97 -44.44 -34.70 13.28
N ASP A 98 -45.08 -35.27 12.24
CA ASP A 98 -44.43 -36.25 11.37
C ASP A 98 -43.80 -35.64 10.12
N ASN A 99 -44.11 -34.38 9.81
CA ASN A 99 -43.64 -33.71 8.59
C ASN A 99 -42.81 -32.47 8.89
N GLN A 100 -42.19 -31.91 7.84
CA GLN A 100 -41.60 -30.57 7.91
C GLN A 100 -42.67 -29.53 8.23
N THR A 101 -42.23 -28.44 8.90
CA THR A 101 -43.11 -27.27 9.07
C THR A 101 -43.42 -26.63 7.73
N TRP A 102 -44.60 -26.05 7.63
CA TRP A 102 -44.96 -25.14 6.58
C TRP A 102 -44.73 -23.68 7.07
N PRO A 103 -44.05 -22.81 6.34
CA PRO A 103 -43.25 -23.06 5.13
C PRO A 103 -42.00 -23.90 5.40
N THR A 104 -41.37 -24.43 4.33
CA THR A 104 -40.24 -25.31 4.45
C THR A 104 -39.04 -24.63 5.16
N THR A 105 -38.30 -25.37 5.96
CA THR A 105 -37.12 -24.88 6.67
C THR A 105 -36.11 -24.26 5.72
N LEU A 106 -35.91 -24.83 4.53
CA LEU A 106 -34.98 -24.29 3.52
C LEU A 106 -35.38 -22.87 3.08
N TRP A 107 -36.65 -22.57 2.91
CA TRP A 107 -37.13 -21.22 2.60
C TRP A 107 -36.98 -20.29 3.82
N ALA A 108 -37.26 -20.81 5.01
CA ALA A 108 -37.17 -20.06 6.26
C ALA A 108 -35.73 -19.63 6.60
N SER A 109 -34.70 -20.23 5.99
CA SER A 109 -33.27 -19.84 6.15
C SER A 109 -32.92 -18.52 5.46
N ASN A 110 -33.77 -17.98 4.58
CA ASN A 110 -33.46 -16.72 3.86
C ASN A 110 -33.12 -15.53 4.77
N PRO A 111 -33.85 -15.23 5.88
CA PRO A 111 -33.47 -14.16 6.81
C PRO A 111 -32.14 -14.37 7.48
N THR A 112 -31.75 -15.63 7.76
CA THR A 112 -30.43 -15.96 8.31
C THR A 112 -29.33 -15.51 7.36
N ILE A 113 -29.47 -15.80 6.07
CA ILE A 113 -28.53 -15.40 5.03
C ILE A 113 -28.49 -13.87 4.89
N SER A 114 -29.67 -13.23 4.82
CA SER A 114 -29.78 -11.76 4.70
C SER A 114 -29.15 -11.06 5.90
N ALA A 115 -29.38 -11.55 7.13
CA ALA A 115 -28.82 -11.03 8.36
C ALA A 115 -27.31 -11.26 8.44
N ALA A 116 -26.83 -12.42 7.99
CA ALA A 116 -25.39 -12.72 7.94
C ALA A 116 -24.64 -11.73 7.01
N ILE A 117 -25.20 -11.45 5.84
CA ILE A 117 -24.61 -10.47 4.93
C ILE A 117 -24.68 -9.07 5.53
N GLN A 118 -25.79 -8.68 6.18
CA GLN A 118 -25.99 -7.33 6.71
C GLN A 118 -25.19 -7.06 7.98
N PHE A 119 -25.28 -7.95 8.96
CA PHE A 119 -24.77 -7.76 10.33
C PHE A 119 -23.51 -8.57 10.64
N GLY A 120 -23.08 -9.43 9.71
CA GLY A 120 -21.94 -10.32 9.91
C GLY A 120 -22.30 -11.63 10.64
N PRO A 121 -21.28 -12.41 11.09
CA PRO A 121 -21.47 -13.78 11.59
C PRO A 121 -22.38 -13.85 12.80
N VAL A 122 -22.22 -12.94 13.75
CA VAL A 122 -23.05 -12.93 14.98
C VAL A 122 -24.51 -12.65 14.64
N GLY A 123 -24.77 -11.67 13.76
CA GLY A 123 -26.14 -11.36 13.31
C GLY A 123 -26.80 -12.51 12.57
N GLY A 124 -26.04 -13.20 11.70
CA GLY A 124 -26.51 -14.40 11.04
C GLY A 124 -26.86 -15.54 12.01
N MET A 125 -25.96 -15.84 12.95
CA MET A 125 -26.19 -16.88 13.97
C MET A 125 -27.40 -16.59 14.86
N LEU A 126 -27.54 -15.34 15.33
CA LEU A 126 -28.66 -14.94 16.16
C LEU A 126 -30.00 -15.04 15.41
N THR A 127 -30.03 -14.65 14.13
CA THR A 127 -31.22 -14.78 13.29
C THR A 127 -31.52 -16.24 13.00
N GLY A 128 -30.54 -17.08 12.71
CA GLY A 128 -30.70 -18.52 12.56
C GLY A 128 -31.27 -19.17 13.81
N LEU A 129 -30.76 -18.79 15.00
CA LEU A 129 -31.27 -19.26 16.27
C LEU A 129 -32.74 -18.82 16.48
N ALA A 130 -33.10 -17.59 16.13
CA ALA A 130 -34.48 -17.09 16.22
C ALA A 130 -35.42 -17.87 15.29
N VAL A 131 -35.03 -18.14 14.04
CA VAL A 131 -35.81 -18.95 13.09
C VAL A 131 -35.98 -20.37 13.61
N MET A 132 -34.91 -20.99 14.15
CA MET A 132 -35.02 -22.33 14.72
C MET A 132 -35.86 -22.39 15.97
N THR A 133 -35.78 -21.38 16.84
CA THR A 133 -36.66 -21.25 18.01
C THR A 133 -38.14 -21.13 17.58
N ALA A 134 -38.43 -20.35 16.56
CA ALA A 134 -39.78 -20.26 15.99
C ALA A 134 -40.26 -21.62 15.42
N ASN A 135 -39.35 -22.34 14.74
CA ASN A 135 -39.68 -23.67 14.21
C ASN A 135 -40.01 -24.68 15.32
N PHE A 136 -39.25 -24.69 16.42
CA PHE A 136 -39.57 -25.54 17.58
C PHE A 136 -40.87 -25.16 18.28
N ALA A 137 -41.13 -23.83 18.41
CA ALA A 137 -42.36 -23.35 18.99
C ALA A 137 -43.61 -23.78 18.17
N VAL A 138 -43.51 -23.75 16.83
CA VAL A 138 -44.57 -24.20 15.92
C VAL A 138 -44.80 -25.71 16.02
N LYS A 139 -43.77 -26.52 16.26
CA LYS A 139 -43.87 -27.97 16.39
C LYS A 139 -44.33 -28.43 17.77
N ASN A 140 -44.39 -27.54 18.77
CA ASN A 140 -44.61 -27.87 20.19
C ASN A 140 -43.65 -28.97 20.71
N TYR A 141 -42.48 -29.10 20.16
CA TYR A 141 -41.54 -30.16 20.46
C TYR A 141 -40.17 -29.57 20.79
N PHE A 142 -39.85 -29.55 22.08
CA PHE A 142 -38.55 -29.23 22.60
C PHE A 142 -37.80 -30.52 23.02
N ALA A 143 -37.24 -31.23 22.08
CA ALA A 143 -36.29 -32.28 22.41
C ALA A 143 -34.88 -31.85 22.07
N LEU A 144 -34.05 -31.69 23.07
CA LEU A 144 -32.60 -31.53 22.94
C LEU A 144 -31.90 -32.86 22.51
N ASN A 145 -32.37 -33.43 21.41
CA ASN A 145 -31.77 -34.61 20.86
C ASN A 145 -30.86 -34.19 19.68
N LEU A 146 -29.55 -34.18 19.93
CA LEU A 146 -28.53 -33.76 18.96
C LEU A 146 -28.63 -34.52 17.61
N GLY A 147 -29.13 -35.76 17.62
CA GLY A 147 -29.36 -36.53 16.39
C GLY A 147 -30.47 -35.99 15.49
N HIS A 148 -31.44 -35.28 16.05
CA HIS A 148 -32.56 -34.67 15.29
C HIS A 148 -32.39 -33.17 15.06
N ASN A 149 -31.40 -32.54 15.68
CA ASN A 149 -31.17 -31.09 15.64
C ASN A 149 -30.05 -30.65 14.67
N ALA A 150 -29.68 -31.49 13.72
CA ALA A 150 -28.69 -31.14 12.69
C ALA A 150 -29.03 -29.83 11.97
N THR A 151 -30.34 -29.55 11.78
CA THR A 151 -30.81 -28.32 11.14
C THR A 151 -30.38 -27.06 11.91
N VAL A 152 -30.38 -27.09 13.25
CA VAL A 152 -29.91 -25.94 14.06
C VAL A 152 -28.42 -25.68 13.82
N ILE A 153 -27.63 -26.75 13.80
CA ILE A 153 -26.18 -26.65 13.56
C ILE A 153 -25.93 -26.10 12.15
N ILE A 154 -26.69 -26.58 11.16
CA ILE A 154 -26.61 -26.13 9.77
C ILE A 154 -26.95 -24.64 9.67
N GLU A 155 -28.04 -24.18 10.31
CA GLU A 155 -28.44 -22.78 10.33
C GLU A 155 -27.38 -21.87 10.95
N LEU A 156 -26.82 -22.29 12.09
CA LEU A 156 -25.73 -21.55 12.74
C LEU A 156 -24.48 -21.51 11.86
N ALA A 157 -24.15 -22.64 11.24
CA ALA A 157 -22.99 -22.75 10.33
C ALA A 157 -23.17 -21.87 9.08
N ILE A 158 -24.37 -21.85 8.48
CA ILE A 158 -24.71 -20.96 7.35
C ILE A 158 -24.55 -19.49 7.77
N GLY A 159 -25.15 -19.10 8.91
CA GLY A 159 -25.07 -17.74 9.44
C GLY A 159 -23.64 -17.30 9.69
N MET A 160 -22.85 -18.18 10.30
CA MET A 160 -21.41 -17.93 10.56
C MET A 160 -20.61 -17.83 9.26
N ALA A 161 -20.72 -18.82 8.38
CA ALA A 161 -19.90 -18.89 7.16
C ALA A 161 -20.15 -17.72 6.21
N ILE A 162 -21.43 -17.41 5.94
CA ILE A 162 -21.84 -16.30 5.08
C ILE A 162 -21.44 -14.97 5.73
N GLY A 163 -21.65 -14.84 7.04
CA GLY A 163 -21.26 -13.64 7.78
C GLY A 163 -19.77 -13.39 7.78
N MET A 164 -18.95 -14.43 7.94
CA MET A 164 -17.47 -14.33 7.81
C MET A 164 -17.06 -13.94 6.39
N ALA A 165 -17.67 -14.55 5.38
CA ALA A 165 -17.42 -14.19 3.98
C ALA A 165 -17.74 -12.72 3.69
N ALA A 166 -18.88 -12.22 4.19
CA ALA A 166 -19.26 -10.82 4.07
C ALA A 166 -18.28 -9.88 4.80
N GLN A 167 -17.84 -10.26 6.00
CA GLN A 167 -16.86 -9.49 6.78
C GLN A 167 -15.50 -9.45 6.11
N THR A 168 -15.03 -10.57 5.58
CA THR A 168 -13.77 -10.66 4.84
C THR A 168 -13.81 -9.81 3.58
N ALA A 169 -14.91 -9.85 2.81
CA ALA A 169 -15.07 -9.02 1.62
C ALA A 169 -15.02 -7.50 1.95
N ARG A 170 -15.65 -7.09 3.06
CA ARG A 170 -15.59 -5.69 3.52
C ARG A 170 -14.17 -5.28 3.93
N ARG A 171 -13.49 -6.11 4.73
CA ARG A 171 -12.10 -5.84 5.17
C ARG A 171 -11.15 -5.71 3.99
N ALA A 172 -11.20 -6.67 3.06
CA ALA A 172 -10.38 -6.63 1.85
C ALA A 172 -10.64 -5.38 1.01
N HIS A 173 -11.91 -4.96 0.89
CA HIS A 173 -12.25 -3.73 0.18
C HIS A 173 -11.70 -2.48 0.87
N ASP A 174 -11.81 -2.40 2.21
CA ASP A 174 -11.27 -1.29 2.99
C ASP A 174 -9.75 -1.20 2.91
N GLU A 175 -9.05 -2.34 2.93
CA GLU A 175 -7.59 -2.41 2.77
C GLU A 175 -7.17 -1.94 1.37
N LEU A 176 -7.83 -2.41 0.32
CA LEU A 176 -7.58 -1.96 -1.05
C LEU A 176 -7.81 -0.46 -1.22
N GLN A 177 -8.88 0.07 -0.63
CA GLN A 177 -9.14 1.52 -0.67
C GLN A 177 -8.08 2.33 0.07
N ARG A 178 -7.60 1.83 1.22
CA ARG A 178 -6.51 2.49 1.97
C ARG A 178 -5.22 2.49 1.15
N ALA A 179 -4.84 1.35 0.60
CA ALA A 179 -3.66 1.23 -0.26
C ALA A 179 -3.74 2.17 -1.47
N ALA A 180 -4.89 2.20 -2.17
CA ALA A 180 -5.11 3.10 -3.31
C ALA A 180 -4.99 4.58 -2.93
N ARG A 181 -5.51 4.99 -1.74
CA ARG A 181 -5.38 6.37 -1.25
C ARG A 181 -3.93 6.73 -0.94
N LEU A 182 -3.18 5.83 -0.31
CA LEU A 182 -1.75 6.04 -0.01
C LEU A 182 -0.94 6.17 -1.29
N THR A 183 -1.19 5.31 -2.27
CA THR A 183 -0.53 5.38 -3.58
C THR A 183 -0.86 6.69 -4.31
N ALA A 184 -2.12 7.10 -4.33
CA ALA A 184 -2.53 8.37 -4.95
C ALA A 184 -1.90 9.58 -4.25
N ALA A 185 -1.82 9.58 -2.91
CA ALA A 185 -1.19 10.66 -2.15
C ALA A 185 0.33 10.71 -2.42
N ALA A 186 1.00 9.56 -2.53
CA ALA A 186 2.41 9.50 -2.89
C ALA A 186 2.65 10.03 -4.31
N GLN A 187 1.84 9.61 -5.29
CA GLN A 187 1.93 10.10 -6.67
C GLN A 187 1.70 11.62 -6.79
N GLU A 188 0.73 12.16 -6.05
CA GLU A 188 0.47 13.61 -6.06
C GLU A 188 1.60 14.39 -5.40
N ARG A 189 2.16 13.89 -4.29
CA ARG A 189 3.36 14.48 -3.67
C ARG A 189 4.53 14.53 -4.65
N ASP A 190 4.74 13.46 -5.41
CA ASP A 190 5.79 13.37 -6.43
C ASP A 190 5.57 14.32 -7.59
N ARG A 191 4.33 14.44 -8.01
CA ARG A 191 3.94 15.41 -9.05
C ARG A 191 4.20 16.84 -8.60
N LEU A 192 3.80 17.17 -7.37
CA LEU A 192 4.02 18.51 -6.79
C LEU A 192 5.51 18.78 -6.61
N ALA A 193 6.30 17.82 -6.12
CA ALA A 193 7.75 17.95 -5.99
C ALA A 193 8.40 18.26 -7.34
N ARG A 194 8.05 17.53 -8.41
CA ARG A 194 8.55 17.82 -9.77
C ARG A 194 8.11 19.19 -10.28
N GLN A 195 6.88 19.60 -10.03
CA GLN A 195 6.35 20.90 -10.49
C GLN A 195 7.02 22.09 -9.78
N VAL A 196 7.32 21.94 -8.47
CA VAL A 196 8.10 22.91 -7.69
C VAL A 196 9.55 22.94 -8.16
N HIS A 197 10.14 21.76 -8.42
CA HIS A 197 11.48 21.62 -8.95
C HIS A 197 11.66 22.38 -10.27
N ASP A 198 10.82 22.10 -11.25
CA ASP A 198 10.97 22.69 -12.58
C ASP A 198 10.71 24.21 -12.53
N GLY A 199 9.72 24.66 -11.77
CA GLY A 199 9.40 26.08 -11.62
C GLY A 199 10.46 26.85 -10.84
N ALA A 200 10.88 26.35 -9.67
CA ALA A 200 11.84 27.06 -8.80
C ALA A 200 13.25 27.10 -9.43
N ILE A 201 13.70 25.99 -10.04
CA ILE A 201 15.01 25.94 -10.71
C ILE A 201 15.04 26.88 -11.92
N GLN A 202 13.97 26.94 -12.71
CA GLN A 202 13.91 27.84 -13.87
C GLN A 202 13.95 29.30 -13.44
N VAL A 203 13.25 29.69 -12.37
CA VAL A 203 13.26 31.05 -11.84
C VAL A 203 14.64 31.41 -11.29
N LEU A 204 15.26 30.55 -10.49
CA LEU A 204 16.60 30.78 -9.93
C LEU A 204 17.67 30.88 -11.02
N ALA A 205 17.62 30.00 -12.02
CA ALA A 205 18.52 30.07 -13.18
C ALA A 205 18.35 31.37 -14.00
N LEU A 206 17.12 31.85 -14.16
CA LEU A 206 16.82 33.10 -14.83
C LEU A 206 17.33 34.32 -14.04
N VAL A 207 17.16 34.32 -12.72
CA VAL A 207 17.67 35.34 -11.82
C VAL A 207 19.20 35.37 -11.82
N ALA A 208 19.84 34.20 -11.74
CA ALA A 208 21.29 34.08 -11.81
C ALA A 208 21.85 34.57 -13.15
N LYS A 209 21.17 34.27 -14.28
CA LYS A 209 21.57 34.73 -15.61
C LYS A 209 21.41 36.23 -15.75
N LYS A 210 20.24 36.79 -15.45
CA LYS A 210 19.98 38.22 -15.57
C LYS A 210 20.78 39.08 -14.59
N GLY A 211 21.02 38.59 -13.37
CA GLY A 211 21.84 39.30 -12.39
C GLY A 211 23.28 39.47 -12.83
N ARG A 212 23.82 38.51 -13.59
CA ARG A 212 25.17 38.60 -14.22
C ARG A 212 25.22 39.55 -15.41
N GLU A 213 24.12 39.72 -16.15
CA GLU A 213 24.03 40.61 -17.30
C GLU A 213 24.00 42.12 -16.89
N ILE A 214 23.57 42.43 -15.65
CA ILE A 214 23.33 43.82 -15.18
C ILE A 214 24.53 44.38 -14.40
N CYS A 215 25.66 43.76 -14.31
CA CYS A 215 26.90 44.20 -13.61
C CYS A 215 26.71 45.17 -12.38
N GLY A 216 27.44 44.94 -11.30
CA GLY A 216 27.39 45.74 -10.06
C GLY A 216 26.78 45.03 -8.88
N ALA A 217 25.97 45.67 -8.06
CA ALA A 217 25.35 45.11 -6.84
C ALA A 217 24.46 43.87 -7.07
N THR A 218 24.09 43.59 -8.32
CA THR A 218 23.28 42.43 -8.73
C THR A 218 24.09 41.14 -8.88
N THR A 219 25.42 41.21 -8.90
CA THR A 219 26.29 40.01 -9.00
C THR A 219 26.21 39.15 -7.75
N GLU A 220 26.12 39.78 -6.58
CA GLU A 220 25.93 39.10 -5.30
C GLU A 220 24.61 38.33 -5.22
N LEU A 221 23.55 38.93 -5.79
CA LEU A 221 22.22 38.27 -5.92
C LEU A 221 22.22 37.12 -6.93
N ALA A 222 22.99 37.22 -8.00
CA ALA A 222 23.16 36.17 -8.99
C ALA A 222 23.93 34.95 -8.43
N ASP A 223 24.93 35.23 -7.60
CA ASP A 223 25.71 34.19 -6.91
C ASP A 223 24.87 33.47 -5.86
N LEU A 224 24.09 34.20 -5.08
CA LEU A 224 23.13 33.66 -4.10
C LEU A 224 22.05 32.80 -4.80
N ALA A 225 21.50 33.27 -5.92
CA ALA A 225 20.52 32.49 -6.68
C ALA A 225 21.12 31.19 -7.25
N SER A 226 22.37 31.24 -7.70
CA SER A 226 23.11 30.06 -8.19
C SER A 226 23.42 29.08 -7.07
N GLU A 227 23.66 29.56 -5.87
CA GLU A 227 23.88 28.74 -4.68
C GLU A 227 22.60 28.05 -4.22
N GLN A 228 21.49 28.80 -4.19
CA GLN A 228 20.17 28.25 -3.87
C GLN A 228 19.67 27.23 -4.92
N GLU A 229 19.91 27.46 -6.21
CA GLU A 229 19.62 26.51 -7.27
C GLU A 229 20.37 25.20 -7.04
N ARG A 230 21.69 25.29 -6.74
CA ARG A 230 22.53 24.10 -6.44
C ARG A 230 22.11 23.40 -5.16
N ALA A 231 21.70 24.13 -4.13
CA ALA A 231 21.18 23.58 -2.88
C ALA A 231 19.84 22.85 -3.10
N LEU A 232 18.96 23.43 -3.88
CA LEU A 232 17.65 22.83 -4.22
C LEU A 232 17.82 21.57 -5.08
N ARG A 233 18.70 21.57 -6.07
CA ARG A 233 19.05 20.36 -6.85
C ARG A 233 19.60 19.24 -5.97
N ARG A 234 20.46 19.58 -5.01
CA ARG A 234 20.99 18.59 -4.05
C ARG A 234 19.90 18.01 -3.14
N TRP A 235 19.03 18.86 -2.59
CA TRP A 235 17.93 18.41 -1.72
C TRP A 235 16.96 17.48 -2.46
N LEU A 236 16.67 17.77 -3.72
CA LEU A 236 15.77 16.96 -4.55
C LEU A 236 16.40 15.64 -4.98
N ALA A 237 17.68 15.63 -5.30
CA ALA A 237 18.44 14.40 -5.51
C ALA A 237 18.37 13.49 -4.25
N CYS A 238 18.45 14.05 -3.04
CA CYS A 238 18.26 13.29 -1.80
C CYS A 238 16.82 12.73 -1.62
N THR A 239 15.82 13.41 -2.15
CA THR A 239 14.40 12.99 -1.99
C THR A 239 14.00 11.87 -2.98
N ASP A 240 14.63 11.80 -4.15
CA ASP A 240 14.48 10.68 -5.09
C ASP A 240 15.17 9.39 -4.62
N ILE A 241 16.12 9.49 -3.68
CA ILE A 241 16.97 8.40 -3.21
C ILE A 241 16.30 7.52 -2.14
N ASP A 242 15.32 8.04 -1.42
CA ASP A 242 14.50 7.21 -0.49
C ASP A 242 13.63 6.16 -1.22
N ARG A 243 13.60 6.19 -2.56
CA ARG A 243 12.86 5.23 -3.38
C ARG A 243 13.66 4.03 -3.85
N ASP A 244 15.00 4.15 -3.92
CA ASP A 244 15.88 3.09 -4.42
C ASP A 244 16.51 2.25 -3.28
N ALA A 245 15.92 2.26 -2.09
CA ALA A 245 16.41 1.53 -0.92
C ALA A 245 16.35 -0.01 -1.04
N ASP A 246 15.86 -0.54 -2.15
CA ASP A 246 15.73 -1.99 -2.34
C ASP A 246 16.49 -2.47 -3.59
N GLY A 247 17.79 -2.80 -3.40
CA GLY A 247 18.49 -3.80 -4.23
C GLY A 247 19.37 -3.32 -5.37
N ASP A 248 19.50 -2.03 -5.70
CA ASP A 248 20.33 -1.59 -6.83
C ASP A 248 21.74 -1.16 -6.38
N THR A 249 22.65 -2.15 -6.28
CA THR A 249 24.07 -1.92 -6.02
C THR A 249 24.85 -1.78 -7.33
N VAL A 250 25.80 -0.83 -7.37
CA VAL A 250 26.67 -0.57 -8.52
C VAL A 250 28.12 -0.90 -8.12
N ASP A 251 28.88 -1.47 -9.04
CA ASP A 251 30.32 -1.66 -8.87
C ASP A 251 31.05 -0.32 -9.13
N LEU A 252 31.57 0.28 -8.06
CA LEU A 252 32.30 1.55 -8.09
C LEU A 252 33.46 1.53 -9.10
N ARG A 253 34.11 0.38 -9.29
CA ARG A 253 35.20 0.23 -10.26
C ARG A 253 34.80 0.59 -11.68
N THR A 254 33.54 0.30 -12.05
CA THR A 254 33.00 0.60 -13.38
C THR A 254 32.85 2.11 -13.62
N LEU A 255 32.49 2.86 -12.58
CA LEU A 255 32.39 4.32 -12.65
C LEU A 255 33.77 4.98 -12.72
N LEU A 256 34.66 4.62 -11.82
CA LEU A 256 35.98 5.24 -11.72
C LEU A 256 36.85 4.91 -12.93
N ARG A 257 36.79 3.70 -13.48
CA ARG A 257 37.60 3.32 -14.67
C ARG A 257 37.35 4.23 -15.88
N ARG A 258 36.22 4.90 -15.95
CA ARG A 258 35.92 5.88 -17.03
C ARG A 258 36.71 7.18 -16.91
N ARG A 259 37.33 7.44 -15.77
CA ARG A 259 38.14 8.63 -15.48
C ARG A 259 39.60 8.44 -15.78
N GLU A 260 40.03 7.22 -16.13
CA GLU A 260 41.39 6.91 -16.53
C GLU A 260 41.79 7.66 -17.80
N SER A 261 42.97 8.25 -17.80
CA SER A 261 43.51 9.01 -18.93
C SER A 261 45.02 9.03 -18.88
N ASP A 262 45.68 9.65 -19.87
CA ASP A 262 47.12 9.78 -19.92
C ASP A 262 47.73 10.48 -18.67
N ARG A 263 46.92 11.24 -17.92
CA ARG A 263 47.31 11.97 -16.71
C ARG A 263 46.63 11.47 -15.44
N VAL A 264 45.80 10.47 -15.54
CA VAL A 264 45.07 9.90 -14.39
C VAL A 264 45.27 8.40 -14.39
N SER A 265 45.98 7.88 -13.42
CA SER A 265 46.19 6.45 -13.20
C SER A 265 45.25 5.96 -12.10
N ILE A 266 44.52 4.84 -12.34
CA ILE A 266 43.54 4.31 -11.39
C ILE A 266 43.94 2.90 -10.98
N SER A 267 44.16 2.69 -9.70
CA SER A 267 44.40 1.39 -9.09
C SER A 267 43.15 0.89 -8.39
N LEU A 268 42.61 -0.24 -8.87
CA LEU A 268 41.36 -0.82 -8.39
C LEU A 268 41.58 -2.21 -7.79
N PRO A 269 40.86 -2.61 -6.74
CA PRO A 269 40.94 -3.96 -6.21
C PRO A 269 40.43 -4.99 -7.24
N GLY A 270 40.94 -6.23 -7.15
CA GLY A 270 40.53 -7.33 -8.04
C GLY A 270 39.07 -7.77 -7.87
N THR A 271 38.54 -7.59 -6.66
CA THR A 271 37.14 -7.91 -6.32
C THR A 271 36.19 -6.74 -6.61
N PRO A 272 34.91 -6.99 -6.95
CA PRO A 272 33.92 -5.94 -7.13
C PRO A 272 33.63 -5.14 -5.86
N VAL A 273 33.74 -3.80 -5.95
CA VAL A 273 33.43 -2.89 -4.85
C VAL A 273 31.97 -2.44 -4.99
N ARG A 274 31.04 -3.18 -4.38
CA ARG A 274 29.59 -2.89 -4.47
C ARG A 274 29.19 -1.85 -3.44
N LEU A 275 28.57 -0.77 -3.91
CA LEU A 275 27.94 0.28 -3.11
C LEU A 275 26.53 0.51 -3.63
N GLY A 276 25.64 1.00 -2.78
CA GLY A 276 24.36 1.52 -3.25
C GLY A 276 24.57 2.57 -4.34
N ARG A 277 23.73 2.58 -5.38
CA ARG A 277 23.86 3.45 -6.56
C ARG A 277 24.16 4.91 -6.19
N TRP A 278 23.48 5.43 -5.20
CA TRP A 278 23.71 6.80 -4.73
C TRP A 278 25.11 6.99 -4.15
N ALA A 279 25.52 6.14 -3.22
CA ALA A 279 26.83 6.25 -2.59
C ALA A 279 27.95 6.15 -3.63
N ALA A 280 27.82 5.24 -4.61
CA ALA A 280 28.75 5.10 -5.71
C ALA A 280 28.80 6.36 -6.60
N THR A 281 27.64 6.98 -6.89
CA THR A 281 27.56 8.19 -7.72
C THR A 281 28.14 9.41 -7.01
N GLU A 282 27.82 9.60 -5.71
CA GLU A 282 28.35 10.72 -4.94
C GLU A 282 29.88 10.59 -4.72
N LEU A 283 30.37 9.37 -4.48
CA LEU A 283 31.77 9.12 -4.35
C LEU A 283 32.51 9.34 -5.69
N ASP A 284 31.96 8.87 -6.82
CA ASP A 284 32.50 9.17 -8.14
C ASP A 284 32.55 10.68 -8.43
N ALA A 285 31.50 11.42 -8.06
CA ALA A 285 31.48 12.88 -8.22
C ALA A 285 32.49 13.59 -7.32
N ALA A 286 32.74 13.07 -6.08
CA ALA A 286 33.77 13.60 -5.20
C ALA A 286 35.17 13.39 -5.79
N VAL A 287 35.43 12.19 -6.31
CA VAL A 287 36.69 11.89 -7.05
C VAL A 287 36.85 12.80 -8.26
N GLY A 288 35.76 13.02 -9.03
CA GLY A 288 35.78 13.97 -10.15
C GLY A 288 36.22 15.38 -9.73
N ASN A 289 35.65 15.90 -8.64
CA ASN A 289 36.02 17.21 -8.11
C ASN A 289 37.48 17.26 -7.65
N ALA A 290 38.00 16.18 -7.07
CA ALA A 290 39.42 16.11 -6.69
C ALA A 290 40.33 16.12 -7.93
N LEU A 291 39.96 15.38 -8.98
CA LEU A 291 40.71 15.37 -10.26
C LEU A 291 40.65 16.73 -10.98
N ASP A 292 39.52 17.42 -10.95
CA ASP A 292 39.38 18.78 -11.50
C ASP A 292 40.29 19.78 -10.75
N ASN A 293 40.46 19.60 -9.42
CA ASN A 293 41.46 20.37 -8.65
C ASN A 293 42.88 20.12 -9.10
N VAL A 294 43.24 18.86 -9.35
CA VAL A 294 44.58 18.51 -9.88
C VAL A 294 44.81 19.19 -11.23
N ALA A 295 43.83 19.05 -12.16
CA ALA A 295 43.93 19.64 -13.49
C ALA A 295 44.11 21.17 -13.46
N THR A 296 43.51 21.85 -12.45
CA THR A 296 43.46 23.31 -12.37
C THR A 296 44.62 23.88 -11.56
N HIS A 297 45.09 23.19 -10.49
CA HIS A 297 45.95 23.76 -9.47
C HIS A 297 47.29 23.04 -9.26
N ALA A 298 47.45 21.78 -9.68
CA ALA A 298 48.66 21.01 -9.41
C ALA A 298 49.87 21.42 -10.30
N GLY A 299 49.59 22.17 -11.38
CA GLY A 299 50.60 22.68 -12.29
C GLY A 299 50.70 21.94 -13.62
N PRO A 300 51.47 22.51 -14.60
CA PRO A 300 51.56 21.91 -15.93
C PRO A 300 52.33 20.60 -15.87
N GLY A 301 51.68 19.50 -16.26
CA GLY A 301 52.32 18.17 -16.33
C GLY A 301 52.09 17.29 -15.10
N ALA A 302 51.39 17.75 -14.09
CA ALA A 302 51.03 16.95 -12.91
C ALA A 302 50.17 15.72 -13.29
N HIS A 303 50.44 14.60 -12.62
CA HIS A 303 49.70 13.35 -12.74
C HIS A 303 48.88 13.10 -11.49
N ALA A 304 47.69 12.53 -11.67
CA ALA A 304 46.84 12.10 -10.57
C ALA A 304 46.82 10.58 -10.45
N PHE A 305 46.83 10.10 -9.23
CA PHE A 305 46.77 8.69 -8.86
C PHE A 305 45.55 8.45 -7.99
N VAL A 306 44.66 7.57 -8.42
CA VAL A 306 43.48 7.18 -7.67
C VAL A 306 43.67 5.75 -7.19
N LEU A 307 43.60 5.54 -5.88
CA LEU A 307 43.63 4.21 -5.26
C LEU A 307 42.29 3.93 -4.59
N VAL A 308 41.74 2.75 -4.85
CA VAL A 308 40.52 2.28 -4.19
C VAL A 308 40.80 1.06 -3.34
N GLU A 309 40.45 1.12 -2.07
CA GLU A 309 40.62 0.04 -1.11
C GLU A 309 39.27 -0.35 -0.52
N ASP A 310 39.01 -1.66 -0.51
CA ASP A 310 37.84 -2.25 0.14
C ASP A 310 38.23 -2.76 1.52
N LEU A 311 37.84 -2.03 2.56
CA LEU A 311 38.15 -2.35 3.95
C LEU A 311 37.10 -3.27 4.61
N GLY A 312 36.11 -3.72 3.84
CA GLY A 312 35.01 -4.59 4.30
C GLY A 312 33.82 -3.80 4.81
N ASP A 313 33.93 -3.07 5.91
CA ASP A 313 32.91 -2.21 6.52
C ASP A 313 32.90 -0.79 5.94
N SER A 314 33.95 -0.41 5.21
CA SER A 314 34.04 0.89 4.54
C SER A 314 34.85 0.77 3.22
N VAL A 315 34.70 1.78 2.38
CA VAL A 315 35.47 1.94 1.14
C VAL A 315 36.29 3.20 1.27
N LEU A 316 37.61 3.08 1.07
CA LEU A 316 38.55 4.19 1.05
C LEU A 316 38.98 4.47 -0.40
N VAL A 317 38.90 5.74 -0.80
CA VAL A 317 39.42 6.21 -2.09
C VAL A 317 40.39 7.33 -1.85
N SER A 318 41.68 7.10 -2.19
CA SER A 318 42.68 8.12 -2.16
C SER A 318 42.89 8.72 -3.55
N VAL A 319 42.94 10.06 -3.64
CA VAL A 319 43.24 10.81 -4.87
C VAL A 319 44.42 11.68 -4.60
N ARG A 320 45.58 11.31 -5.15
CA ARG A 320 46.85 11.98 -4.94
C ARG A 320 47.39 12.56 -6.24
N ASP A 321 48.04 13.73 -6.20
CA ASP A 321 48.79 14.31 -7.30
C ASP A 321 50.28 14.47 -6.95
N ASP A 322 51.12 14.58 -7.96
CA ASP A 322 52.54 14.87 -7.87
C ASP A 322 52.88 16.35 -8.17
N GLY A 323 51.92 17.23 -7.98
CA GLY A 323 52.02 18.65 -8.31
C GLY A 323 52.68 19.50 -7.26
N VAL A 324 52.48 20.81 -7.35
CA VAL A 324 53.20 21.82 -6.52
C VAL A 324 52.70 21.83 -5.06
N GLY A 325 51.66 21.16 -4.72
CA GLY A 325 51.07 21.15 -3.40
C GLY A 325 50.49 22.51 -2.97
N ILE A 326 49.99 22.59 -1.72
CA ILE A 326 49.38 23.78 -1.14
C ILE A 326 50.26 24.31 -0.02
N ALA A 327 50.59 25.62 -0.03
CA ALA A 327 51.38 26.27 1.02
C ALA A 327 50.65 26.25 2.37
N ALA A 328 51.42 26.02 3.46
CA ALA A 328 50.88 26.01 4.82
C ALA A 328 50.11 27.29 5.14
N GLY A 329 48.92 27.15 5.75
CA GLY A 329 48.00 28.27 6.10
C GLY A 329 47.11 28.77 4.96
N ARG A 330 47.33 28.35 3.71
CA ARG A 330 46.49 28.78 2.58
C ARG A 330 45.13 28.08 2.58
N VAL A 331 45.04 26.86 3.10
CA VAL A 331 43.81 26.11 3.26
C VAL A 331 42.92 26.80 4.31
N GLU A 332 43.50 27.19 5.47
CA GLU A 332 42.76 27.91 6.52
C GLU A 332 42.38 29.33 6.09
N GLU A 333 43.22 30.00 5.29
CA GLU A 333 42.92 31.31 4.76
C GLU A 333 41.81 31.28 3.71
N ALA A 334 41.82 30.30 2.82
CA ALA A 334 40.73 30.06 1.86
C ALA A 334 39.44 29.67 2.57
N ALA A 335 39.53 28.95 3.69
CA ALA A 335 38.33 28.66 4.56
C ALA A 335 37.76 29.95 5.14
N ARG A 336 38.56 30.85 5.66
CA ARG A 336 38.14 32.13 6.24
C ARG A 336 37.55 33.09 5.20
N GLN A 337 38.02 33.04 3.96
CA GLN A 337 37.58 33.91 2.86
C GLN A 337 36.37 33.36 2.09
N GLY A 338 35.78 32.22 2.50
CA GLY A 338 34.64 31.61 1.81
C GLY A 338 34.98 31.08 0.39
N ARG A 339 36.25 31.01 0.01
CA ARG A 339 36.73 30.57 -1.31
C ARG A 339 36.92 29.06 -1.44
N LEU A 340 36.51 28.29 -0.44
CA LEU A 340 36.58 26.82 -0.40
C LEU A 340 35.46 26.10 -1.18
N GLY A 341 34.86 26.75 -2.20
CA GLY A 341 33.72 26.20 -2.90
C GLY A 341 33.84 24.76 -3.40
N ILE A 342 35.08 24.29 -3.67
CA ILE A 342 35.34 22.93 -4.18
C ILE A 342 35.64 21.95 -3.05
N SER A 343 36.46 22.33 -2.04
CA SER A 343 36.71 21.46 -0.88
C SER A 343 35.51 21.31 0.01
N GLN A 344 34.67 22.33 0.18
CA GLN A 344 33.36 22.21 0.84
C GLN A 344 32.41 21.28 0.07
N SER A 345 32.51 21.21 -1.25
CA SER A 345 31.73 20.31 -2.07
C SER A 345 32.13 18.84 -1.88
N ILE A 346 33.44 18.52 -1.75
CA ILE A 346 33.91 17.15 -1.48
C ILE A 346 33.53 16.73 -0.05
N VAL A 347 33.87 17.54 0.96
CA VAL A 347 33.54 17.25 2.37
C VAL A 347 32.05 17.12 2.58
N GLY A 348 31.23 18.02 1.98
CA GLY A 348 29.76 17.98 2.09
C GLY A 348 29.13 16.73 1.45
N ARG A 349 29.70 16.23 0.33
CA ARG A 349 29.26 14.98 -0.30
C ARG A 349 29.56 13.77 0.58
N LEU A 350 30.77 13.68 1.10
CA LEU A 350 31.14 12.54 1.96
C LEU A 350 30.35 12.56 3.27
N ALA A 351 30.15 13.72 3.87
CA ALA A 351 29.32 13.86 5.07
C ALA A 351 27.87 13.39 4.85
N SER A 352 27.29 13.63 3.67
CA SER A 352 25.94 13.14 3.32
C SER A 352 25.87 11.60 3.23
N LEU A 353 27.00 10.95 2.95
CA LEU A 353 27.15 9.49 2.95
C LEU A 353 27.43 8.92 4.35
N GLY A 354 27.60 9.78 5.36
CA GLY A 354 28.11 9.38 6.68
C GLY A 354 29.61 9.08 6.68
N GLY A 355 30.32 9.51 5.63
CA GLY A 355 31.73 9.33 5.42
C GLY A 355 32.56 10.56 5.81
N THR A 356 33.88 10.45 5.67
CA THR A 356 34.86 11.51 5.93
C THR A 356 35.71 11.82 4.69
N ALA A 357 36.17 13.07 4.58
CA ALA A 357 37.11 13.49 3.57
C ALA A 357 38.20 14.30 4.23
N GLU A 358 39.46 13.84 4.08
CA GLU A 358 40.64 14.46 4.65
C GLU A 358 41.59 14.93 3.54
N LEU A 359 42.19 16.10 3.72
CA LEU A 359 43.10 16.73 2.76
C LEU A 359 44.49 16.82 3.37
N HIS A 360 45.45 16.19 2.74
CA HIS A 360 46.86 16.27 3.08
C HIS A 360 47.64 16.95 1.93
N SER A 361 48.39 17.99 2.20
CA SER A 361 49.19 18.65 1.17
C SER A 361 50.43 19.33 1.79
N GLU A 362 51.54 19.17 1.12
CA GLU A 362 52.80 19.84 1.46
C GLU A 362 53.36 20.53 0.20
N PRO A 363 54.00 21.71 0.35
CA PRO A 363 54.62 22.41 -0.79
C PRO A 363 55.67 21.54 -1.47
N GLY A 364 55.47 21.29 -2.77
CA GLY A 364 56.38 20.48 -3.60
C GLY A 364 56.20 18.97 -3.48
N ALA A 365 55.24 18.48 -2.65
CA ALA A 365 54.98 17.04 -2.47
C ALA A 365 53.63 16.61 -3.03
N GLY A 366 52.87 17.55 -3.66
CA GLY A 366 51.52 17.31 -4.19
C GLY A 366 50.43 17.45 -3.16
N THR A 367 49.25 16.96 -3.52
CA THR A 367 48.04 16.98 -2.68
C THR A 367 47.41 15.62 -2.68
N GLU A 368 46.87 15.18 -1.52
CA GLU A 368 46.18 13.92 -1.35
C GLU A 368 44.83 14.14 -0.65
N TRP A 369 43.80 13.62 -1.26
CA TRP A 369 42.46 13.49 -0.66
C TRP A 369 42.21 12.04 -0.25
N GLU A 370 41.86 11.83 1.01
CA GLU A 370 41.36 10.55 1.52
C GLU A 370 39.85 10.62 1.73
N LEU A 371 39.11 9.81 0.98
CA LEU A 371 37.66 9.79 0.95
C LEU A 371 37.17 8.44 1.50
N CYS A 372 36.64 8.42 2.72
CA CYS A 372 36.19 7.21 3.38
C CYS A 372 34.64 7.19 3.46
N VAL A 373 34.03 6.12 2.96
CA VAL A 373 32.57 5.93 2.98
C VAL A 373 32.24 4.63 3.69
N PRO A 374 31.41 4.65 4.76
CA PRO A 374 30.97 3.42 5.43
C PRO A 374 30.01 2.63 4.53
N ARG A 375 30.13 1.30 4.55
CA ARG A 375 29.12 0.42 3.99
C ARG A 375 27.95 0.33 4.98
N ARG A 376 26.76 0.75 4.56
CA ARG A 376 25.55 0.42 5.31
C ARG A 376 25.29 -1.08 5.13
N GLU A 377 25.42 -1.85 6.21
CA GLU A 377 24.93 -3.23 6.22
C GLU A 377 23.45 -3.24 5.85
N GLY A 378 23.11 -3.93 4.78
CA GLY A 378 21.72 -4.30 4.51
C GLY A 378 21.23 -5.10 5.70
N ARG A 379 20.19 -4.61 6.37
CA ARG A 379 19.51 -5.29 7.47
C ARG A 379 19.00 -6.62 6.91
N HIS A 380 19.74 -7.70 7.13
CA HIS A 380 19.22 -9.06 7.04
C HIS A 380 18.29 -9.24 8.24
N ASP A 381 16.99 -8.99 8.05
CA ASP A 381 15.97 -9.54 8.92
C ASP A 381 15.92 -11.05 8.64
N GLY A 382 16.40 -11.85 9.63
CA GLY A 382 16.24 -13.30 9.69
C GLY A 382 14.81 -13.72 10.07
#